data_3c77dc2eed9e8a4cf54fc65dcb996928
#
_entry.id   3c77dc2eed9e8a4cf54fc65dcb996928
#
_cell.length_a   1.000
_cell.length_b   1.000
_cell.length_c   1.000
_cell.angle_alpha   90.00
_cell.angle_beta   90.00
_cell.angle_gamma   90.00
#
_symmetry.space_group_name_H-M   'P 1'
#
loop_
_entity.id
_entity.type
_entity.pdbx_description
1 polymer ?
#
loop_
_entity_poly.entity_id
_entity_poly.type
_entity_poly.pdbx_seq_one_letter_code
_entity_poly.pdbx_strand_id
1 'polypeptide(L)'
;IRLPEHSDLVEHRSINLAISERGFSALRRLDPELEARVKEHVIPMHGRMIHALDGKQTSQAYDVFNKHINSVGRSTLIKLLLDEASSYSCVTLHFNYEFVKADFDTGRVELRDVERSEQTSVDADLVVGADGAFSRVRQRLMSKVLMNYSQTYIEHGYCEFSMDPLDGSFAMDPNHLHIWPRGSFMLIALPNLDKSFTCTLFMPWSEFAKVESDAEITAFFRKHFPDALALMGERRVCAEYAANPKGSLMYVKCAPSTYKSHAVILGDAAHAMVPFYGQGMNCGFEDIEALDRIMVKTLHESGQANDCTANLTDDQLHRALDEYSVTRAVDTSAIVDLALDNYVEMRAKVVDFAYLARKHLEGLLHRLFPQRIIPLRRGFTRRSALSLLRP
;
A
#
# COMPACT_ATOMS: atom_id res chain seq x y z
N ILE A 1 -12.64 -7.73 -10.24
CA ILE A 1 -12.64 -7.92 -8.78
C ILE A 1 -13.18 -9.32 -8.51
N ARG A 2 -12.57 -10.12 -7.62
CA ARG A 2 -13.08 -11.41 -7.19
C ARG A 2 -14.03 -11.18 -6.00
N LEU A 3 -15.16 -11.90 -5.99
CA LEU A 3 -16.11 -11.84 -4.89
C LEU A 3 -15.47 -12.34 -3.58
N PRO A 4 -15.72 -11.67 -2.44
CA PRO A 4 -15.22 -12.12 -1.14
C PRO A 4 -15.71 -13.54 -0.75
N GLU A 5 -16.86 -13.97 -1.23
CA GLU A 5 -17.50 -15.25 -0.87
C GLU A 5 -16.74 -16.51 -1.36
N HIS A 6 -15.86 -16.35 -2.34
CA HIS A 6 -14.95 -17.43 -2.78
C HIS A 6 -13.57 -17.35 -2.12
N SER A 7 -13.43 -16.54 -1.09
CA SER A 7 -12.16 -16.21 -0.46
C SER A 7 -11.92 -16.86 0.91
N ASP A 8 -12.63 -17.95 1.26
CA ASP A 8 -12.34 -18.70 2.52
C ASP A 8 -10.86 -19.08 2.67
N LEU A 9 -10.14 -19.08 1.53
CA LEU A 9 -8.67 -19.21 1.49
C LEU A 9 -7.92 -17.87 1.58
N VAL A 10 -8.60 -16.72 1.45
CA VAL A 10 -8.00 -15.37 1.38
C VAL A 10 -8.17 -14.61 2.70
N GLU A 11 -9.17 -14.93 3.53
CA GLU A 11 -9.36 -14.27 4.82
C GLU A 11 -8.17 -14.43 5.77
N HIS A 12 -7.41 -15.51 5.64
CA HIS A 12 -6.21 -15.78 6.46
C HIS A 12 -4.87 -15.44 5.77
N ARG A 13 -4.85 -14.82 4.58
CA ARG A 13 -3.65 -14.68 3.75
C ARG A 13 -3.38 -13.28 3.23
N SER A 14 -3.87 -12.25 3.90
CA SER A 14 -3.72 -10.88 3.41
C SER A 14 -2.90 -10.05 4.39
N ILE A 15 -1.74 -9.55 3.94
CA ILE A 15 -0.97 -8.56 4.69
C ILE A 15 -1.90 -7.43 5.11
N ASN A 16 -1.93 -7.10 6.41
CA ASN A 16 -2.65 -5.94 6.89
C ASN A 16 -2.11 -4.68 6.24
N LEU A 17 -3.01 -3.76 5.99
CA LEU A 17 -2.69 -2.46 5.45
C LEU A 17 -2.46 -1.46 6.58
N ALA A 18 -1.58 -0.49 6.34
CA ALA A 18 -1.39 0.65 7.24
C ALA A 18 -1.97 1.89 6.56
N ILE A 19 -3.14 2.36 7.04
CA ILE A 19 -3.74 3.59 6.54
C ILE A 19 -3.22 4.81 7.32
N SER A 20 -2.78 5.82 6.61
CA SER A 20 -2.27 7.08 7.15
C SER A 20 -3.23 8.23 6.83
N GLU A 21 -2.95 9.44 7.34
CA GLU A 21 -3.71 10.65 7.01
C GLU A 21 -3.82 10.89 5.50
N ARG A 22 -2.83 10.48 4.71
CA ARG A 22 -2.88 10.56 3.25
C ARG A 22 -4.02 9.72 2.67
N GLY A 23 -4.19 8.48 3.14
CA GLY A 23 -5.31 7.64 2.73
C GLY A 23 -6.65 8.17 3.21
N PHE A 24 -6.72 8.66 4.45
CA PHE A 24 -7.94 9.28 4.99
C PHE A 24 -8.31 10.58 4.27
N SER A 25 -7.34 11.39 3.84
CA SER A 25 -7.62 12.61 3.05
C SER A 25 -8.38 12.30 1.78
N ALA A 26 -7.96 11.26 1.06
CA ALA A 26 -8.63 10.83 -0.16
C ALA A 26 -10.06 10.31 0.10
N LEU A 27 -10.24 9.51 1.16
CA LEU A 27 -11.57 9.02 1.56
C LEU A 27 -12.49 10.16 1.96
N ARG A 28 -12.00 11.10 2.77
CA ARG A 28 -12.76 12.30 3.21
C ARG A 28 -13.17 13.18 2.04
N ARG A 29 -12.31 13.28 1.01
CA ARG A 29 -12.63 14.04 -0.20
C ARG A 29 -13.74 13.39 -1.01
N LEU A 30 -13.77 12.07 -1.06
CA LEU A 30 -14.85 11.31 -1.70
C LEU A 30 -16.14 11.45 -0.89
N ASP A 31 -16.12 11.04 0.38
CA ASP A 31 -17.21 11.11 1.33
C ASP A 31 -16.70 11.12 2.79
N PRO A 32 -16.98 12.18 3.59
CA PRO A 32 -16.62 12.21 5.00
C PRO A 32 -17.24 11.06 5.83
N GLU A 33 -18.41 10.55 5.45
CA GLU A 33 -19.05 9.42 6.14
C GLU A 33 -18.30 8.11 5.86
N LEU A 34 -17.78 7.92 4.64
CA LEU A 34 -16.92 6.78 4.31
C LEU A 34 -15.65 6.81 5.16
N GLU A 35 -14.99 7.97 5.30
CA GLU A 35 -13.85 8.11 6.19
C GLU A 35 -14.21 7.70 7.63
N ALA A 36 -15.34 8.16 8.16
CA ALA A 36 -15.81 7.83 9.50
C ALA A 36 -16.03 6.31 9.67
N ARG A 37 -16.70 5.67 8.72
CA ARG A 37 -16.92 4.21 8.72
C ARG A 37 -15.61 3.43 8.68
N VAL A 38 -14.65 3.85 7.86
CA VAL A 38 -13.32 3.19 7.82
C VAL A 38 -12.60 3.36 9.16
N LYS A 39 -12.70 4.53 9.81
CA LYS A 39 -12.10 4.78 11.13
C LYS A 39 -12.63 3.88 12.25
N GLU A 40 -13.86 3.39 12.16
CA GLU A 40 -14.40 2.42 13.10
C GLU A 40 -13.77 1.03 12.98
N HIS A 41 -13.10 0.76 11.86
CA HIS A 41 -12.54 -0.55 11.54
C HIS A 41 -10.99 -0.57 11.54
N VAL A 42 -10.36 0.37 12.21
CA VAL A 42 -8.90 0.45 12.29
C VAL A 42 -8.40 0.40 13.73
N ILE A 43 -7.15 -0.02 13.89
CA ILE A 43 -6.44 0.03 15.17
C ILE A 43 -5.30 1.05 15.07
N PRO A 44 -5.29 2.12 15.90
CA PRO A 44 -4.25 3.12 15.87
C PRO A 44 -2.94 2.55 16.41
N MET A 45 -1.84 2.73 15.67
CA MET A 45 -0.49 2.38 16.05
C MET A 45 0.34 3.65 16.21
N HIS A 46 0.72 3.97 17.45
CA HIS A 46 1.43 5.22 17.79
C HIS A 46 2.94 5.14 17.55
N GLY A 47 3.47 3.93 17.35
CA GLY A 47 4.90 3.72 17.16
C GLY A 47 5.23 2.32 16.69
N ARG A 48 6.52 2.04 16.70
CA ARG A 48 7.09 0.72 16.48
C ARG A 48 7.53 0.14 17.82
N MET A 49 7.18 -1.11 18.09
CA MET A 49 7.74 -1.89 19.20
C MET A 49 8.88 -2.74 18.64
N ILE A 50 10.10 -2.43 19.04
CA ILE A 50 11.30 -3.14 18.59
C ILE A 50 11.61 -4.25 19.58
N HIS A 51 11.68 -5.48 19.07
CA HIS A 51 12.00 -6.69 19.82
C HIS A 51 13.46 -7.08 19.59
N ALA A 52 14.29 -6.84 20.57
CA ALA A 52 15.69 -7.27 20.55
C ALA A 52 15.79 -8.79 20.79
N LEU A 53 16.93 -9.37 20.42
CA LEU A 53 17.15 -10.83 20.56
C LEU A 53 17.22 -11.28 22.02
N ASP A 54 17.61 -10.39 22.92
CA ASP A 54 17.65 -10.62 24.38
C ASP A 54 16.27 -10.53 25.07
N GLY A 55 15.19 -10.34 24.28
CA GLY A 55 13.82 -10.19 24.77
C GLY A 55 13.44 -8.78 25.20
N LYS A 56 14.37 -7.81 25.15
CA LYS A 56 14.08 -6.40 25.47
C LYS A 56 13.17 -5.80 24.39
N GLN A 57 12.11 -5.13 24.83
CA GLN A 57 11.21 -4.37 23.98
C GLN A 57 11.44 -2.88 24.15
N THR A 58 11.44 -2.15 23.04
CA THR A 58 11.66 -0.69 23.04
C THR A 58 10.67 -0.03 22.11
N SER A 59 9.82 0.84 22.66
CA SER A 59 8.89 1.63 21.87
C SER A 59 9.60 2.80 21.18
N GLN A 60 9.31 3.00 19.91
CA GLN A 60 9.77 4.11 19.09
C GLN A 60 8.58 4.82 18.46
N ALA A 61 8.16 5.95 19.01
CA ALA A 61 7.08 6.74 18.46
C ALA A 61 7.33 7.15 17.00
N TYR A 62 6.27 7.17 16.20
CA TYR A 62 6.35 7.67 14.83
C TYR A 62 6.60 9.15 14.76
N ASP A 63 6.07 9.90 15.72
CA ASP A 63 6.06 11.35 15.71
C ASP A 63 6.12 11.92 17.14
N VAL A 64 6.78 13.08 17.27
CA VAL A 64 6.86 13.81 18.54
C VAL A 64 5.56 14.50 18.95
N PHE A 65 4.57 14.59 18.05
CA PHE A 65 3.24 15.14 18.28
C PHE A 65 2.15 14.05 18.32
N ASN A 66 2.55 12.81 18.60
CA ASN A 66 1.67 11.65 18.73
C ASN A 66 0.83 11.32 17.49
N LYS A 67 1.33 11.66 16.29
CA LYS A 67 0.70 11.18 15.05
C LYS A 67 0.89 9.67 14.93
N HIS A 68 -0.10 9.01 14.38
CA HIS A 68 -0.15 7.55 14.27
C HIS A 68 -0.50 7.12 12.85
N ILE A 69 -0.28 5.86 12.57
CA ILE A 69 -0.83 5.14 11.42
C ILE A 69 -1.82 4.11 11.96
N ASN A 70 -2.67 3.59 11.10
CA ASN A 70 -3.73 2.70 11.58
C ASN A 70 -3.64 1.36 10.85
N SER A 71 -3.67 0.26 11.60
CA SER A 71 -3.81 -1.07 11.02
C SER A 71 -5.24 -1.29 10.56
N VAL A 72 -5.42 -1.82 9.37
CA VAL A 72 -6.73 -2.19 8.81
C VAL A 72 -6.63 -3.50 8.05
N GLY A 73 -7.60 -4.39 8.25
CA GLY A 73 -7.71 -5.61 7.46
C GLY A 73 -8.03 -5.28 6.00
N ARG A 74 -7.28 -5.88 5.06
CA ARG A 74 -7.47 -5.64 3.63
C ARG A 74 -8.87 -6.02 3.17
N SER A 75 -9.39 -7.18 3.60
CA SER A 75 -10.74 -7.66 3.27
C SER A 75 -11.82 -6.70 3.76
N THR A 76 -11.70 -6.22 4.99
CA THR A 76 -12.61 -5.24 5.58
C THR A 76 -12.64 -3.93 4.78
N LEU A 77 -11.46 -3.40 4.44
CA LEU A 77 -11.39 -2.17 3.64
C LEU A 77 -11.97 -2.36 2.24
N ILE A 78 -11.66 -3.49 1.57
CA ILE A 78 -12.24 -3.80 0.24
C ILE A 78 -13.76 -3.88 0.33
N LYS A 79 -14.31 -4.54 1.34
CA LYS A 79 -15.75 -4.63 1.54
C LYS A 79 -16.39 -3.26 1.70
N LEU A 80 -15.88 -2.43 2.59
CA LEU A 80 -16.38 -1.07 2.81
C LEU A 80 -16.37 -0.23 1.53
N LEU A 81 -15.29 -0.33 0.72
CA LEU A 81 -15.18 0.40 -0.54
C LEU A 81 -16.13 -0.14 -1.61
N LEU A 82 -16.37 -1.45 -1.65
CA LEU A 82 -17.34 -2.05 -2.60
C LEU A 82 -18.78 -1.71 -2.21
N ASP A 83 -19.11 -1.76 -0.91
CA ASP A 83 -20.41 -1.38 -0.39
C ASP A 83 -20.71 0.11 -0.72
N GLU A 84 -19.70 0.97 -0.54
CA GLU A 84 -19.79 2.38 -0.94
C GLU A 84 -20.01 2.53 -2.44
N ALA A 85 -19.16 1.91 -3.27
CA ALA A 85 -19.26 2.00 -4.72
C ALA A 85 -20.62 1.51 -5.24
N SER A 86 -21.20 0.47 -4.63
CA SER A 86 -22.50 -0.07 -5.02
C SER A 86 -23.69 0.85 -4.64
N SER A 87 -23.47 1.82 -3.73
CA SER A 87 -24.51 2.77 -3.33
C SER A 87 -24.79 3.85 -4.40
N TYR A 88 -23.84 4.07 -5.31
CA TYR A 88 -23.98 5.07 -6.37
C TYR A 88 -24.68 4.48 -7.60
N SER A 89 -25.81 5.05 -8.00
CA SER A 89 -26.60 4.59 -9.17
C SER A 89 -25.85 4.66 -10.51
N CYS A 90 -24.81 5.50 -10.59
CA CYS A 90 -23.96 5.65 -11.77
C CYS A 90 -22.81 4.63 -11.82
N VAL A 91 -22.64 3.79 -10.79
CA VAL A 91 -21.58 2.79 -10.72
C VAL A 91 -22.14 1.39 -10.99
N THR A 92 -21.57 0.67 -11.95
CA THR A 92 -21.90 -0.71 -12.20
C THR A 92 -20.68 -1.59 -11.92
N LEU A 93 -20.82 -2.55 -11.01
CA LEU A 93 -19.77 -3.47 -10.62
C LEU A 93 -19.87 -4.77 -11.44
N HIS A 94 -18.81 -5.12 -12.15
CA HIS A 94 -18.69 -6.38 -12.89
C HIS A 94 -17.61 -7.23 -12.23
N PHE A 95 -18.01 -8.35 -11.62
CA PHE A 95 -17.09 -9.29 -10.97
C PHE A 95 -16.70 -10.41 -11.95
N ASN A 96 -15.55 -11.05 -11.67
CA ASN A 96 -15.04 -12.20 -12.43
C ASN A 96 -14.70 -11.89 -13.90
N TYR A 97 -14.51 -10.63 -14.24
CA TYR A 97 -14.01 -10.20 -15.55
C TYR A 97 -12.52 -9.91 -15.53
N GLU A 98 -11.83 -10.41 -16.53
CA GLU A 98 -10.41 -10.18 -16.77
C GLU A 98 -10.24 -9.25 -17.98
N PHE A 99 -9.44 -8.19 -17.85
CA PHE A 99 -9.04 -7.37 -18.99
C PHE A 99 -8.17 -8.17 -19.95
N VAL A 100 -8.55 -8.23 -21.21
CA VAL A 100 -7.80 -8.91 -22.28
C VAL A 100 -6.96 -7.90 -23.03
N LYS A 101 -7.60 -6.92 -23.64
CA LYS A 101 -6.94 -5.81 -24.36
C LYS A 101 -7.88 -4.62 -24.53
N ALA A 102 -7.31 -3.47 -24.92
CA ALA A 102 -8.09 -2.31 -25.33
C ALA A 102 -7.50 -1.68 -26.58
N ASP A 103 -8.35 -1.11 -27.39
CA ASP A 103 -7.97 -0.12 -28.38
C ASP A 103 -8.35 1.26 -27.86
N PHE A 104 -7.35 1.95 -27.30
CA PHE A 104 -7.58 3.25 -26.67
C PHE A 104 -7.99 4.36 -27.67
N ASP A 105 -7.69 4.21 -28.97
CA ASP A 105 -8.11 5.21 -29.97
C ASP A 105 -9.60 5.09 -30.33
N THR A 106 -10.18 3.89 -30.20
CA THR A 106 -11.61 3.65 -30.44
C THR A 106 -12.42 3.52 -29.15
N GLY A 107 -11.77 3.47 -27.98
CA GLY A 107 -12.42 3.24 -26.70
C GLY A 107 -12.86 1.80 -26.44
N ARG A 108 -12.61 0.87 -27.37
CA ARG A 108 -13.08 -0.51 -27.25
C ARG A 108 -12.22 -1.33 -26.31
N VAL A 109 -12.83 -1.88 -25.27
CA VAL A 109 -12.20 -2.76 -24.26
C VAL A 109 -12.75 -4.16 -24.38
N GLU A 110 -11.87 -5.16 -24.53
CA GLU A 110 -12.23 -6.57 -24.54
C GLU A 110 -11.97 -7.18 -23.15
N LEU A 111 -12.97 -7.85 -22.64
CA LEU A 111 -13.00 -8.51 -21.35
C LEU A 111 -13.28 -9.99 -21.53
N ARG A 112 -12.81 -10.81 -20.60
CA ARG A 112 -13.12 -12.23 -20.51
C ARG A 112 -13.82 -12.52 -19.19
N ASP A 113 -15.00 -13.13 -19.26
CA ASP A 113 -15.65 -13.75 -18.12
C ASP A 113 -14.83 -14.99 -17.72
N VAL A 114 -14.28 -14.96 -16.49
CA VAL A 114 -13.38 -16.03 -16.01
C VAL A 114 -14.14 -17.34 -15.74
N GLU A 115 -15.40 -17.26 -15.36
CA GLU A 115 -16.23 -18.44 -15.05
C GLU A 115 -16.75 -19.12 -16.32
N ARG A 116 -17.23 -18.32 -17.28
CA ARG A 116 -17.81 -18.82 -18.53
C ARG A 116 -16.79 -18.97 -19.65
N SER A 117 -15.60 -18.39 -19.47
CA SER A 117 -14.56 -18.29 -20.51
C SER A 117 -15.02 -17.56 -21.79
N GLU A 118 -16.08 -16.76 -21.69
CA GLU A 118 -16.65 -16.00 -22.79
C GLU A 118 -15.96 -14.63 -22.92
N GLN A 119 -15.77 -14.17 -24.14
CA GLN A 119 -15.27 -12.82 -24.39
C GLN A 119 -16.44 -11.86 -24.65
N THR A 120 -16.33 -10.70 -24.07
CA THR A 120 -17.26 -9.57 -24.28
C THR A 120 -16.48 -8.30 -24.55
N SER A 121 -17.14 -7.28 -25.05
CA SER A 121 -16.51 -5.96 -25.22
C SER A 121 -17.43 -4.86 -24.71
N VAL A 122 -16.81 -3.81 -24.20
CA VAL A 122 -17.46 -2.56 -23.79
C VAL A 122 -16.76 -1.40 -24.46
N ASP A 123 -17.49 -0.33 -24.75
CA ASP A 123 -16.93 0.91 -25.22
C ASP A 123 -16.79 1.88 -24.03
N ALA A 124 -15.67 2.58 -23.93
CA ALA A 124 -15.35 3.48 -22.83
C ALA A 124 -14.63 4.73 -23.36
N ASP A 125 -15.03 5.90 -22.87
CA ASP A 125 -14.38 7.17 -23.17
C ASP A 125 -13.00 7.25 -22.50
N LEU A 126 -12.88 6.73 -21.28
CA LEU A 126 -11.64 6.67 -20.50
C LEU A 126 -11.47 5.30 -19.87
N VAL A 127 -10.31 4.69 -20.04
CA VAL A 127 -9.90 3.46 -19.36
C VAL A 127 -8.97 3.79 -18.21
N VAL A 128 -9.39 3.48 -16.98
CA VAL A 128 -8.58 3.62 -15.78
C VAL A 128 -8.00 2.27 -15.37
N GLY A 129 -6.70 2.09 -15.51
CA GLY A 129 -5.98 0.88 -15.12
C GLY A 129 -5.55 0.93 -13.65
N ALA A 130 -6.27 0.22 -12.77
CA ALA A 130 -5.92 0.02 -11.38
C ALA A 130 -5.74 -1.49 -11.08
N ASP A 131 -5.17 -2.22 -12.04
CA ASP A 131 -5.10 -3.68 -12.12
C ASP A 131 -3.80 -4.26 -11.52
N GLY A 132 -3.14 -3.47 -10.64
CA GLY A 132 -2.05 -3.93 -9.78
C GLY A 132 -0.69 -4.00 -10.47
N ALA A 133 0.29 -4.53 -9.73
CA ALA A 133 1.69 -4.52 -10.12
C ALA A 133 1.99 -5.21 -11.47
N PHE A 134 1.18 -6.21 -11.85
CA PHE A 134 1.28 -6.94 -13.13
C PHE A 134 0.29 -6.42 -14.19
N SER A 135 0.00 -5.12 -14.14
CA SER A 135 -1.01 -4.45 -14.96
C SER A 135 -0.94 -4.80 -16.46
N ARG A 136 -2.04 -5.31 -16.97
CA ARG A 136 -2.23 -5.51 -18.42
C ARG A 136 -2.60 -4.22 -19.13
N VAL A 137 -3.28 -3.31 -18.44
CA VAL A 137 -3.57 -1.97 -18.98
C VAL A 137 -2.25 -1.21 -19.22
N ARG A 138 -1.29 -1.27 -18.27
CA ARG A 138 0.06 -0.71 -18.48
C ARG A 138 0.76 -1.34 -19.68
N GLN A 139 0.73 -2.67 -19.82
CA GLN A 139 1.33 -3.35 -20.97
C GLN A 139 0.74 -2.85 -22.29
N ARG A 140 -0.58 -2.67 -22.32
CA ARG A 140 -1.24 -2.11 -23.50
C ARG A 140 -0.87 -0.65 -23.74
N LEU A 141 -0.77 0.15 -22.67
CA LEU A 141 -0.35 1.55 -22.73
C LEU A 141 1.06 1.70 -23.32
N MET A 142 2.00 0.83 -22.94
CA MET A 142 3.36 0.80 -23.47
C MET A 142 3.42 0.60 -24.99
N SER A 143 2.40 0.02 -25.62
CA SER A 143 2.31 -0.10 -27.08
C SER A 143 1.87 1.19 -27.79
N LYS A 144 1.39 2.17 -27.04
CA LYS A 144 0.86 3.45 -27.56
C LYS A 144 1.77 4.64 -27.24
N VAL A 145 2.56 4.57 -26.17
CA VAL A 145 3.44 5.65 -25.70
C VAL A 145 4.87 5.14 -25.49
N LEU A 146 5.83 6.03 -25.67
CA LEU A 146 7.22 5.78 -25.29
C LEU A 146 7.33 5.92 -23.76
N MET A 147 7.14 4.82 -23.06
CA MET A 147 7.13 4.78 -21.60
C MET A 147 8.52 4.44 -21.06
N ASN A 148 9.05 5.28 -20.19
CA ASN A 148 10.15 4.88 -19.31
C ASN A 148 9.59 3.92 -18.25
N TYR A 149 9.98 2.65 -18.33
CA TYR A 149 9.47 1.60 -17.49
C TYR A 149 10.59 0.80 -16.86
N SER A 150 10.47 0.54 -15.56
CA SER A 150 11.31 -0.42 -14.86
C SER A 150 10.47 -1.24 -13.89
N GLN A 151 10.72 -2.54 -13.86
CA GLN A 151 10.23 -3.46 -12.85
C GLN A 151 11.43 -4.20 -12.28
N THR A 152 11.62 -4.07 -10.97
CA THR A 152 12.79 -4.65 -10.31
C THR A 152 12.34 -5.51 -9.14
N TYR A 153 12.77 -6.78 -9.13
CA TYR A 153 12.61 -7.66 -7.97
C TYR A 153 13.78 -7.46 -7.02
N ILE A 154 13.49 -7.40 -5.72
CA ILE A 154 14.55 -7.43 -4.72
C ILE A 154 14.87 -8.89 -4.34
N GLU A 155 16.07 -9.11 -3.80
CA GLU A 155 16.55 -10.46 -3.42
C GLU A 155 15.86 -11.05 -2.19
N HIS A 156 14.70 -10.51 -1.83
CA HIS A 156 13.94 -10.90 -0.66
C HIS A 156 12.55 -11.37 -1.04
N GLY A 157 12.08 -12.36 -0.31
CA GLY A 157 10.70 -12.79 -0.32
C GLY A 157 10.04 -12.51 1.03
N TYR A 158 8.77 -12.89 1.12
CA TYR A 158 8.03 -12.86 2.38
C TYR A 158 7.19 -14.12 2.56
N CYS A 159 6.91 -14.45 3.81
CA CYS A 159 5.97 -15.48 4.22
C CYS A 159 5.10 -14.95 5.35
N GLU A 160 3.80 -15.22 5.28
CA GLU A 160 2.83 -14.75 6.27
C GLU A 160 2.56 -15.82 7.32
N PHE A 161 2.28 -15.36 8.54
CA PHE A 161 1.91 -16.16 9.69
C PHE A 161 0.83 -15.44 10.50
N SER A 162 0.15 -16.18 11.35
CA SER A 162 -0.86 -15.66 12.27
C SER A 162 -0.44 -15.86 13.72
N MET A 163 -0.78 -14.90 14.58
CA MET A 163 -0.66 -15.02 16.01
C MET A 163 -2.05 -14.85 16.62
N ASP A 164 -2.56 -15.89 17.27
CA ASP A 164 -3.89 -15.87 17.86
C ASP A 164 -4.00 -14.96 19.07
N PRO A 165 -5.21 -14.54 19.43
CA PRO A 165 -5.47 -13.93 20.73
C PRO A 165 -5.02 -14.85 21.87
N LEU A 166 -4.44 -14.24 22.92
CA LEU A 166 -4.07 -14.95 24.15
C LEU A 166 -5.13 -14.67 25.21
N ASP A 167 -5.79 -15.72 25.71
CA ASP A 167 -6.85 -15.63 26.73
C ASP A 167 -7.94 -14.60 26.38
N GLY A 168 -8.33 -14.52 25.11
CA GLY A 168 -9.35 -13.61 24.61
C GLY A 168 -8.91 -12.14 24.54
N SER A 169 -7.61 -11.87 24.69
CA SER A 169 -6.98 -10.55 24.60
C SER A 169 -5.87 -10.55 23.56
N PHE A 170 -5.39 -9.35 23.19
CA PHE A 170 -4.21 -9.26 22.35
C PHE A 170 -2.98 -9.90 23.00
N ALA A 171 -2.25 -10.70 22.27
CA ALA A 171 -1.01 -11.33 22.75
C ALA A 171 0.14 -10.33 22.96
N MET A 172 0.07 -9.18 22.33
CA MET A 172 1.03 -8.07 22.43
C MET A 172 0.29 -6.73 22.43
N ASP A 173 1.00 -5.62 22.62
CA ASP A 173 0.42 -4.27 22.60
C ASP A 173 -0.17 -3.94 21.21
N PRO A 174 -1.50 -3.78 21.06
CA PRO A 174 -2.14 -3.53 19.77
C PRO A 174 -1.83 -2.13 19.20
N ASN A 175 -1.32 -1.22 20.01
CA ASN A 175 -1.09 0.16 19.58
C ASN A 175 0.33 0.39 19.02
N HIS A 176 1.00 -0.70 18.60
CA HIS A 176 2.33 -0.66 17.98
C HIS A 176 2.40 -1.58 16.75
N LEU A 177 3.21 -1.17 15.77
CA LEU A 177 3.77 -2.08 14.77
C LEU A 177 4.94 -2.82 15.42
N HIS A 178 4.82 -4.12 15.65
CA HIS A 178 5.89 -4.93 16.20
C HIS A 178 6.92 -5.28 15.13
N ILE A 179 8.21 -5.15 15.46
CA ILE A 179 9.32 -5.42 14.55
C ILE A 179 10.42 -6.19 15.29
N TRP A 180 10.84 -7.30 14.73
CA TRP A 180 12.02 -8.08 15.13
C TRP A 180 13.11 -7.89 14.08
N PRO A 181 13.98 -6.88 14.20
CA PRO A 181 15.07 -6.66 13.25
C PRO A 181 16.19 -7.67 13.46
N ARG A 182 16.66 -8.28 12.37
CA ARG A 182 17.74 -9.30 12.41
C ARG A 182 18.80 -9.06 11.31
N GLY A 183 19.10 -7.81 11.02
CA GLY A 183 20.12 -7.42 10.04
C GLY A 183 19.71 -7.64 8.59
N SER A 184 19.80 -8.87 8.09
CA SER A 184 19.44 -9.21 6.71
C SER A 184 17.97 -9.57 6.53
N PHE A 185 17.24 -9.87 7.59
CA PHE A 185 15.81 -10.22 7.58
C PHE A 185 15.08 -9.63 8.80
N MET A 186 13.78 -9.68 8.78
CA MET A 186 12.94 -9.22 9.89
C MET A 186 11.59 -9.93 9.92
N LEU A 187 11.01 -10.01 11.11
CA LEU A 187 9.60 -10.33 11.32
C LEU A 187 8.87 -9.04 11.70
N ILE A 188 7.67 -8.85 11.21
CA ILE A 188 6.77 -7.78 11.68
C ILE A 188 5.44 -8.38 12.11
N ALA A 189 4.69 -7.68 12.97
CA ALA A 189 3.33 -8.07 13.30
C ALA A 189 2.43 -6.82 13.42
N LEU A 190 1.25 -6.91 12.80
CA LEU A 190 0.21 -5.87 12.82
C LEU A 190 -1.05 -6.42 13.49
N PRO A 191 -1.71 -5.64 14.35
CA PRO A 191 -2.92 -6.05 15.06
C PRO A 191 -4.15 -6.12 14.14
N ASN A 192 -5.06 -7.06 14.45
CA ASN A 192 -6.37 -7.22 13.83
C ASN A 192 -7.49 -6.93 14.84
N LEU A 193 -8.69 -6.56 14.35
CA LEU A 193 -9.85 -6.27 15.22
C LEU A 193 -10.32 -7.48 16.02
N ASP A 194 -10.09 -8.69 15.53
CA ASP A 194 -10.37 -9.95 16.23
C ASP A 194 -9.35 -10.27 17.33
N LYS A 195 -8.44 -9.33 17.60
CA LYS A 195 -7.35 -9.41 18.57
C LYS A 195 -6.19 -10.34 18.18
N SER A 196 -6.20 -10.90 16.99
CA SER A 196 -5.04 -11.59 16.42
C SER A 196 -4.00 -10.59 15.90
N PHE A 197 -2.83 -11.12 15.49
CA PHE A 197 -1.83 -10.36 14.73
C PHE A 197 -1.52 -11.09 13.42
N THR A 198 -1.45 -10.34 12.34
CA THR A 198 -0.85 -10.81 11.09
C THR A 198 0.65 -10.59 11.17
N CYS A 199 1.41 -11.67 11.10
CA CYS A 199 2.86 -11.66 11.17
C CYS A 199 3.45 -11.89 9.78
N THR A 200 4.48 -11.14 9.40
CA THR A 200 5.13 -11.31 8.10
C THR A 200 6.64 -11.40 8.27
N LEU A 201 7.21 -12.53 7.85
CA LEU A 201 8.65 -12.74 7.77
C LEU A 201 9.16 -12.28 6.41
N PHE A 202 10.09 -11.33 6.40
CA PHE A 202 10.81 -10.89 5.21
C PHE A 202 12.26 -11.36 5.31
N MET A 203 12.72 -12.15 4.34
CA MET A 203 14.10 -12.58 4.31
C MET A 203 14.62 -12.87 2.90
N PRO A 204 15.96 -12.90 2.71
CA PRO A 204 16.57 -13.26 1.43
C PRO A 204 16.13 -14.65 0.96
N TRP A 205 15.99 -14.83 -0.35
CA TRP A 205 15.69 -16.14 -0.94
C TRP A 205 16.75 -17.17 -0.56
N SER A 206 18.02 -16.77 -0.42
CA SER A 206 19.10 -17.63 0.04
C SER A 206 18.93 -18.15 1.47
N GLU A 207 18.18 -17.45 2.31
CA GLU A 207 17.83 -17.90 3.67
C GLU A 207 16.59 -18.80 3.64
N PHE A 208 15.58 -18.49 2.81
CA PHE A 208 14.44 -19.39 2.58
C PHE A 208 14.89 -20.77 2.11
N ALA A 209 15.89 -20.82 1.21
CA ALA A 209 16.44 -22.08 0.70
C ALA A 209 17.18 -22.95 1.73
N LYS A 210 17.46 -22.42 2.94
CA LYS A 210 18.09 -23.17 4.04
C LYS A 210 17.06 -23.73 5.03
N VAL A 211 15.79 -23.46 4.82
CA VAL A 211 14.71 -23.82 5.75
C VAL A 211 13.65 -24.59 4.97
N GLU A 212 13.83 -25.91 4.88
CA GLU A 212 12.96 -26.79 4.08
C GLU A 212 12.11 -27.73 4.94
N SER A 213 12.51 -27.99 6.19
CA SER A 213 11.84 -28.91 7.11
C SER A 213 11.27 -28.23 8.34
N ASP A 214 10.32 -28.89 9.00
CA ASP A 214 9.73 -28.43 10.27
C ASP A 214 10.78 -28.24 11.37
N ALA A 215 11.80 -29.09 11.40
CA ALA A 215 12.88 -28.97 12.36
C ALA A 215 13.74 -27.72 12.11
N GLU A 216 14.00 -27.42 10.85
CA GLU A 216 14.80 -26.23 10.46
C GLU A 216 14.03 -24.94 10.69
N ILE A 217 12.72 -24.87 10.34
CA ILE A 217 11.93 -23.67 10.60
C ILE A 217 11.77 -23.44 12.10
N THR A 218 11.55 -24.49 12.90
CA THR A 218 11.49 -24.39 14.35
C THR A 218 12.81 -23.89 14.93
N ALA A 219 13.94 -24.45 14.49
CA ALA A 219 15.27 -24.03 14.93
C ALA A 219 15.56 -22.58 14.52
N PHE A 220 15.16 -22.18 13.32
CA PHE A 220 15.29 -20.80 12.83
C PHE A 220 14.49 -19.83 13.71
N PHE A 221 13.22 -20.09 13.96
CA PHE A 221 12.39 -19.22 14.81
C PHE A 221 12.89 -19.21 16.26
N ARG A 222 13.25 -20.36 16.83
CA ARG A 222 13.79 -20.45 18.18
C ARG A 222 15.08 -19.64 18.34
N LYS A 223 15.93 -19.61 17.33
CA LYS A 223 17.18 -18.86 17.34
C LYS A 223 16.97 -17.34 17.14
N HIS A 224 16.04 -16.96 16.27
CA HIS A 224 15.93 -15.57 15.81
C HIS A 224 14.71 -14.84 16.37
N PHE A 225 13.64 -15.53 16.70
CA PHE A 225 12.35 -14.98 17.14
C PHE A 225 11.75 -15.77 18.29
N PRO A 226 12.52 -16.04 19.40
CA PRO A 226 12.08 -16.94 20.47
C PRO A 226 10.79 -16.47 21.17
N ASP A 227 10.63 -15.16 21.37
CA ASP A 227 9.44 -14.55 21.96
C ASP A 227 8.21 -14.67 21.03
N ALA A 228 8.38 -14.40 19.74
CA ALA A 228 7.30 -14.60 18.76
C ALA A 228 6.91 -16.06 18.63
N LEU A 229 7.89 -16.99 18.59
CA LEU A 229 7.63 -18.43 18.53
C LEU A 229 6.83 -18.92 19.74
N ALA A 230 7.13 -18.40 20.94
CA ALA A 230 6.39 -18.74 22.16
C ALA A 230 4.91 -18.32 22.09
N LEU A 231 4.62 -17.19 21.44
CA LEU A 231 3.24 -16.69 21.26
C LEU A 231 2.50 -17.38 20.10
N MET A 232 3.19 -17.66 18.98
CA MET A 232 2.59 -18.27 17.80
C MET A 232 2.42 -19.79 17.93
N GLY A 233 3.32 -20.44 18.65
CA GLY A 233 3.39 -21.89 18.78
C GLY A 233 4.12 -22.58 17.62
N GLU A 234 5.02 -23.52 17.95
CA GLU A 234 5.88 -24.21 16.98
C GLU A 234 5.07 -24.94 15.89
N ARG A 235 4.02 -25.66 16.30
CA ARG A 235 3.17 -26.44 15.38
C ARG A 235 2.52 -25.55 14.33
N ARG A 236 2.03 -24.37 14.73
CA ARG A 236 1.40 -23.41 13.80
C ARG A 236 2.43 -22.85 12.85
N VAL A 237 3.57 -22.39 13.36
CA VAL A 237 4.65 -21.84 12.52
C VAL A 237 5.07 -22.83 11.44
N CYS A 238 5.24 -24.12 11.77
CA CYS A 238 5.56 -25.16 10.80
C CYS A 238 4.45 -25.33 9.75
N ALA A 239 3.20 -25.45 10.21
CA ALA A 239 2.06 -25.66 9.31
C ALA A 239 1.86 -24.48 8.35
N GLU A 240 1.92 -23.25 8.85
CA GLU A 240 1.75 -22.04 8.02
C GLU A 240 2.96 -21.81 7.11
N TYR A 241 4.18 -22.10 7.56
CA TYR A 241 5.35 -22.03 6.70
C TYR A 241 5.26 -23.00 5.52
N ALA A 242 4.77 -24.21 5.74
CA ALA A 242 4.58 -25.20 4.68
C ALA A 242 3.43 -24.83 3.72
N ALA A 243 2.30 -24.34 4.27
CA ALA A 243 1.08 -24.08 3.51
C ALA A 243 1.10 -22.73 2.79
N ASN A 244 1.70 -21.69 3.38
CA ASN A 244 1.63 -20.35 2.83
C ASN A 244 2.64 -20.13 1.70
N PRO A 245 2.22 -19.47 0.62
CA PRO A 245 3.14 -19.14 -0.47
C PRO A 245 4.22 -18.17 -0.01
N LYS A 246 5.42 -18.34 -0.55
CA LYS A 246 6.49 -17.36 -0.42
C LYS A 246 6.35 -16.36 -1.55
N GLY A 247 6.04 -15.10 -1.21
CA GLY A 247 5.85 -14.03 -2.18
C GLY A 247 7.14 -13.30 -2.53
N SER A 248 7.30 -12.96 -3.81
CA SER A 248 8.38 -12.08 -4.26
C SER A 248 8.04 -10.63 -4.02
N LEU A 249 9.04 -9.81 -3.74
CA LEU A 249 8.91 -8.38 -3.57
C LEU A 249 9.49 -7.65 -4.76
N MET A 250 8.75 -6.70 -5.29
CA MET A 250 9.18 -5.90 -6.42
C MET A 250 8.70 -4.47 -6.32
N TYR A 251 9.27 -3.61 -7.14
CA TYR A 251 8.76 -2.27 -7.36
C TYR A 251 8.70 -1.94 -8.85
N VAL A 252 7.82 -1.02 -9.19
CA VAL A 252 7.59 -0.51 -10.53
C VAL A 252 7.76 1.00 -10.54
N LYS A 253 8.42 1.50 -11.57
CA LYS A 253 8.43 2.92 -11.93
C LYS A 253 8.10 3.05 -13.39
N CYS A 254 7.16 3.91 -13.74
CA CYS A 254 6.85 4.20 -15.13
C CYS A 254 6.37 5.64 -15.34
N ALA A 255 6.68 6.18 -16.51
CA ALA A 255 6.20 7.48 -16.97
C ALA A 255 6.31 7.55 -18.52
N PRO A 256 5.34 8.13 -19.22
CA PRO A 256 4.07 8.67 -18.73
C PRO A 256 3.09 7.56 -18.27
N SER A 257 2.12 7.94 -17.44
CA SER A 257 1.06 7.04 -16.94
C SER A 257 -0.26 7.21 -17.70
N THR A 258 -0.27 7.95 -18.81
CA THR A 258 -1.48 8.34 -19.55
C THR A 258 -1.31 8.19 -21.05
N TYR A 259 -2.42 8.12 -21.76
CA TYR A 259 -2.48 8.19 -23.22
C TYR A 259 -3.65 9.07 -23.68
N LYS A 260 -3.34 10.28 -24.17
CA LYS A 260 -4.32 11.27 -24.59
C LYS A 260 -5.43 11.47 -23.53
N SER A 261 -6.70 11.56 -23.97
CA SER A 261 -7.90 11.55 -23.12
C SER A 261 -8.40 10.13 -22.79
N HIS A 262 -7.74 9.05 -23.25
CA HIS A 262 -8.36 7.73 -23.35
C HIS A 262 -7.89 6.72 -22.31
N ALA A 263 -6.72 6.90 -21.71
CA ALA A 263 -6.23 5.95 -20.71
C ALA A 263 -5.36 6.60 -19.65
N VAL A 264 -5.48 6.10 -18.41
CA VAL A 264 -4.61 6.41 -17.27
C VAL A 264 -4.40 5.16 -16.42
N ILE A 265 -3.21 5.01 -15.83
CA ILE A 265 -2.90 3.96 -14.85
C ILE A 265 -2.60 4.58 -13.49
N LEU A 266 -3.10 3.94 -12.43
CA LEU A 266 -3.05 4.42 -11.04
C LEU A 266 -2.53 3.32 -10.09
N GLY A 267 -2.09 3.73 -8.91
CA GLY A 267 -1.66 2.82 -7.85
C GLY A 267 -0.57 1.85 -8.30
N ASP A 268 -0.63 0.60 -7.88
CA ASP A 268 0.38 -0.41 -8.20
C ASP A 268 0.54 -0.66 -9.71
N ALA A 269 -0.47 -0.36 -10.52
CA ALA A 269 -0.35 -0.41 -11.97
C ALA A 269 0.66 0.61 -12.52
N ALA A 270 0.84 1.73 -11.85
CA ALA A 270 1.79 2.78 -12.22
C ALA A 270 3.08 2.74 -11.40
N HIS A 271 3.01 2.41 -10.10
CA HIS A 271 4.13 2.55 -9.17
C HIS A 271 4.08 1.56 -7.99
N ALA A 272 3.93 0.27 -8.29
CA ALA A 272 4.03 -0.75 -7.25
C ALA A 272 5.30 -0.55 -6.41
N MET A 273 5.19 -0.75 -5.10
CA MET A 273 6.30 -0.54 -4.19
C MET A 273 6.42 -1.67 -3.18
N VAL A 274 7.62 -1.83 -2.62
CA VAL A 274 7.85 -2.76 -1.53
C VAL A 274 7.08 -2.32 -0.27
N PRO A 275 6.56 -3.25 0.55
CA PRO A 275 5.58 -2.95 1.61
C PRO A 275 6.15 -2.27 2.85
N PHE A 276 7.46 -2.12 2.95
CA PHE A 276 8.16 -1.75 4.18
C PHE A 276 7.85 -0.35 4.72
N TYR A 277 7.29 0.51 3.90
CA TYR A 277 6.88 1.86 4.32
C TYR A 277 5.38 1.95 4.58
N GLY A 278 4.60 0.92 4.23
CA GLY A 278 3.15 0.89 4.39
C GLY A 278 2.43 1.96 3.57
N GLN A 279 2.99 2.38 2.42
CA GLN A 279 2.47 3.52 1.68
C GLN A 279 1.87 3.18 0.31
N GLY A 280 1.89 1.92 -0.14
CA GLY A 280 1.34 1.55 -1.46
C GLY A 280 -0.12 1.96 -1.62
N MET A 281 -0.99 1.50 -0.72
CA MET A 281 -2.41 1.86 -0.71
C MET A 281 -2.63 3.37 -0.53
N ASN A 282 -1.93 3.98 0.42
CA ASN A 282 -2.05 5.42 0.68
C ASN A 282 -1.67 6.27 -0.53
N CYS A 283 -0.64 5.85 -1.26
CA CYS A 283 -0.21 6.49 -2.49
C CYS A 283 -1.24 6.31 -3.61
N GLY A 284 -1.82 5.10 -3.75
CA GLY A 284 -2.89 4.84 -4.71
C GLY A 284 -4.15 5.67 -4.41
N PHE A 285 -4.52 5.86 -3.16
CA PHE A 285 -5.62 6.77 -2.78
C PHE A 285 -5.29 8.23 -3.10
N GLU A 286 -4.05 8.67 -2.84
CA GLU A 286 -3.60 10.01 -3.20
C GLU A 286 -3.56 10.23 -4.72
N ASP A 287 -3.33 9.19 -5.54
CA ASP A 287 -3.43 9.28 -6.99
C ASP A 287 -4.84 9.69 -7.42
N ILE A 288 -5.86 9.06 -6.82
CA ILE A 288 -7.26 9.37 -7.10
C ILE A 288 -7.59 10.79 -6.67
N GLU A 289 -7.16 11.19 -5.47
CA GLU A 289 -7.35 12.57 -4.97
C GLU A 289 -6.66 13.60 -5.88
N ALA A 290 -5.45 13.30 -6.35
CA ALA A 290 -4.71 14.19 -7.24
C ALA A 290 -5.38 14.33 -8.62
N LEU A 291 -5.81 13.20 -9.18
CA LEU A 291 -6.52 13.19 -10.47
C LEU A 291 -7.84 13.95 -10.39
N ASP A 292 -8.67 13.68 -9.38
CA ASP A 292 -9.92 14.37 -9.14
C ASP A 292 -9.72 15.89 -8.99
N ARG A 293 -8.72 16.31 -8.21
CA ARG A 293 -8.41 17.74 -8.02
C ARG A 293 -8.02 18.43 -9.32
N ILE A 294 -7.25 17.77 -10.18
CA ILE A 294 -6.86 18.32 -11.50
C ILE A 294 -8.08 18.39 -12.42
N MET A 295 -8.92 17.36 -12.45
CA MET A 295 -10.15 17.36 -13.25
C MET A 295 -11.11 18.48 -12.82
N VAL A 296 -11.35 18.62 -11.51
CA VAL A 296 -12.18 19.71 -10.96
C VAL A 296 -11.60 21.08 -11.29
N LYS A 297 -10.29 21.28 -11.15
CA LYS A 297 -9.61 22.52 -11.54
C LYS A 297 -9.84 22.83 -13.02
N THR A 298 -9.73 21.83 -13.89
CA THR A 298 -9.94 22.00 -15.34
C THR A 298 -11.37 22.39 -15.68
N LEU A 299 -12.37 21.83 -14.98
CA LEU A 299 -13.77 22.23 -15.09
C LEU A 299 -13.98 23.68 -14.64
N HIS A 300 -13.36 24.10 -13.53
CA HIS A 300 -13.43 25.47 -13.04
C HIS A 300 -12.87 26.48 -14.05
N GLU A 301 -11.71 26.18 -14.61
CA GLU A 301 -11.04 27.03 -15.62
C GLU A 301 -11.86 27.17 -16.91
N SER A 302 -12.72 26.19 -17.22
CA SER A 302 -13.63 26.23 -18.38
C SER A 302 -14.96 26.96 -18.09
N GLY A 303 -15.16 27.52 -16.88
CA GLY A 303 -16.38 28.18 -16.48
C GLY A 303 -17.57 27.25 -16.18
N GLN A 304 -17.35 25.95 -16.11
CA GLN A 304 -18.38 24.90 -15.92
C GLN A 304 -18.47 24.42 -14.46
N ALA A 305 -17.83 25.07 -13.52
CA ALA A 305 -17.68 24.65 -12.13
C ALA A 305 -18.98 24.39 -11.36
N ASN A 306 -20.08 25.02 -11.77
CA ASN A 306 -21.38 24.92 -11.09
C ASN A 306 -22.36 23.99 -11.80
N ASP A 307 -21.94 23.37 -12.91
CA ASP A 307 -22.75 22.41 -13.66
C ASP A 307 -22.38 20.98 -13.29
N CYS A 308 -23.20 20.33 -12.47
CA CYS A 308 -23.00 18.93 -12.06
C CYS A 308 -23.18 17.93 -13.21
N THR A 309 -23.61 18.38 -14.39
CA THR A 309 -23.70 17.59 -15.64
C THR A 309 -22.58 17.88 -16.61
N ALA A 310 -21.67 18.82 -16.28
CA ALA A 310 -20.57 19.20 -17.15
C ALA A 310 -19.57 18.06 -17.31
N ASN A 311 -19.27 17.76 -18.58
CA ASN A 311 -18.22 16.83 -18.94
C ASN A 311 -17.01 17.58 -19.50
N LEU A 312 -15.82 17.09 -19.20
CA LEU A 312 -14.60 17.56 -19.84
C LEU A 312 -14.64 17.20 -21.34
N THR A 313 -14.25 18.13 -22.19
CA THR A 313 -13.98 17.80 -23.61
C THR A 313 -12.72 16.95 -23.70
N ASP A 314 -12.51 16.25 -24.82
CA ASP A 314 -11.33 15.43 -25.06
C ASP A 314 -10.02 16.22 -24.85
N ASP A 315 -9.96 17.46 -25.33
CA ASP A 315 -8.78 18.34 -25.15
C ASP A 315 -8.56 18.75 -23.69
N GLN A 316 -9.63 18.96 -22.94
CA GLN A 316 -9.57 19.29 -21.51
C GLN A 316 -9.13 18.08 -20.71
N LEU A 317 -9.72 16.91 -20.99
CA LEU A 317 -9.36 15.64 -20.33
C LEU A 317 -7.91 15.27 -20.65
N HIS A 318 -7.48 15.40 -21.90
CA HIS A 318 -6.07 15.16 -22.30
C HIS A 318 -5.11 16.04 -21.49
N ARG A 319 -5.36 17.34 -21.38
CA ARG A 319 -4.52 18.26 -20.59
C ARG A 319 -4.52 17.90 -19.10
N ALA A 320 -5.66 17.53 -18.55
CA ALA A 320 -5.78 17.10 -17.15
C ALA A 320 -4.97 15.83 -16.89
N LEU A 321 -5.06 14.83 -17.76
CA LEU A 321 -4.31 13.59 -17.65
C LEU A 321 -2.80 13.80 -17.82
N ASP A 322 -2.37 14.69 -18.72
CA ASP A 322 -0.96 15.05 -18.89
C ASP A 322 -0.42 15.77 -17.64
N GLU A 323 -1.15 16.75 -17.07
CA GLU A 323 -0.78 17.41 -15.82
C GLU A 323 -0.65 16.38 -14.69
N TYR A 324 -1.60 15.44 -14.58
CA TYR A 324 -1.54 14.34 -13.62
C TYR A 324 -0.28 13.49 -13.81
N SER A 325 -0.04 13.01 -15.02
CA SER A 325 1.10 12.12 -15.32
C SER A 325 2.44 12.76 -14.98
N VAL A 326 2.63 14.03 -15.35
CA VAL A 326 3.88 14.77 -15.10
C VAL A 326 4.09 15.03 -13.61
N THR A 327 3.05 15.45 -12.90
CA THR A 327 3.16 15.79 -11.48
C THR A 327 3.33 14.57 -10.60
N ARG A 328 2.57 13.50 -10.86
CA ARG A 328 2.63 12.27 -10.06
C ARG A 328 3.89 11.45 -10.28
N ALA A 329 4.46 11.43 -11.49
CA ALA A 329 5.67 10.67 -11.78
C ALA A 329 6.84 11.00 -10.84
N VAL A 330 6.98 12.27 -10.46
CA VAL A 330 8.04 12.72 -9.54
C VAL A 330 7.79 12.22 -8.12
N ASP A 331 6.54 12.36 -7.62
CA ASP A 331 6.18 11.99 -6.26
C ASP A 331 6.17 10.47 -6.09
N THR A 332 5.62 9.74 -7.06
CA THR A 332 5.57 8.27 -7.01
C THR A 332 6.94 7.64 -7.14
N SER A 333 7.84 8.18 -7.96
CA SER A 333 9.23 7.72 -8.00
C SER A 333 9.94 7.93 -6.65
N ALA A 334 9.72 9.09 -6.01
CA ALA A 334 10.34 9.38 -4.73
C ALA A 334 9.83 8.47 -3.59
N ILE A 335 8.53 8.13 -3.58
CA ILE A 335 7.97 7.24 -2.56
C ILE A 335 8.46 5.80 -2.72
N VAL A 336 8.62 5.32 -3.96
CA VAL A 336 9.19 4.00 -4.23
C VAL A 336 10.62 3.92 -3.67
N ASP A 337 11.47 4.95 -3.89
CA ASP A 337 12.82 5.00 -3.33
C ASP A 337 12.81 5.03 -1.80
N LEU A 338 11.92 5.82 -1.19
CA LEU A 338 11.76 5.87 0.25
C LEU A 338 11.30 4.54 0.86
N ALA A 339 10.48 3.78 0.14
CA ALA A 339 10.07 2.45 0.60
C ALA A 339 11.25 1.47 0.63
N LEU A 340 12.15 1.53 -0.34
CA LEU A 340 13.39 0.75 -0.35
C LEU A 340 14.34 1.16 0.77
N ASP A 341 14.55 2.46 0.98
CA ASP A 341 15.40 2.99 2.05
C ASP A 341 14.86 2.59 3.43
N ASN A 342 13.53 2.64 3.61
CA ASN A 342 12.90 2.24 4.86
C ASN A 342 13.07 0.74 5.17
N TYR A 343 13.19 -0.11 4.16
CA TYR A 343 13.52 -1.52 4.37
C TYR A 343 14.88 -1.69 5.05
N VAL A 344 15.90 -1.03 4.53
CA VAL A 344 17.25 -1.06 5.13
C VAL A 344 17.23 -0.51 6.56
N GLU A 345 16.41 0.52 6.80
CA GLU A 345 16.23 1.08 8.14
C GLU A 345 15.59 0.06 9.09
N MET A 346 14.46 -0.52 8.71
CA MET A 346 13.68 -1.40 9.59
C MET A 346 14.42 -2.68 9.96
N ARG A 347 15.14 -3.29 9.02
CA ARG A 347 15.84 -4.55 9.28
C ARG A 347 17.13 -4.42 10.07
N ALA A 348 17.81 -3.26 10.02
CA ALA A 348 19.15 -3.08 10.57
C ALA A 348 19.34 -1.80 11.40
N LYS A 349 18.92 -0.62 10.90
CA LYS A 349 19.28 0.66 11.52
C LYS A 349 18.50 1.01 12.80
N VAL A 350 17.32 0.43 13.00
CA VAL A 350 16.47 0.72 14.18
C VAL A 350 17.10 0.32 15.52
N VAL A 351 18.15 -0.48 15.50
CA VAL A 351 18.97 -0.86 16.69
C VAL A 351 20.34 -0.20 16.70
N ASP A 352 20.70 0.59 15.69
CA ASP A 352 21.99 1.27 15.57
C ASP A 352 22.02 2.52 16.45
N PHE A 353 23.05 2.63 17.30
CA PHE A 353 23.18 3.73 18.25
C PHE A 353 23.31 5.10 17.58
N ALA A 354 24.13 5.19 16.53
CA ALA A 354 24.34 6.45 15.81
C ALA A 354 23.05 6.92 15.13
N TYR A 355 22.29 5.99 14.55
CA TYR A 355 20.98 6.26 13.98
C TYR A 355 19.98 6.77 15.05
N LEU A 356 19.92 6.12 16.21
CA LEU A 356 19.02 6.51 17.31
C LEU A 356 19.38 7.88 17.87
N ALA A 357 20.67 8.17 18.09
CA ALA A 357 21.14 9.47 18.55
C ALA A 357 20.77 10.59 17.56
N ARG A 358 21.00 10.36 16.26
CA ARG A 358 20.59 11.28 15.20
C ARG A 358 19.08 11.51 15.20
N LYS A 359 18.27 10.45 15.31
CA LYS A 359 16.81 10.53 15.36
C LYS A 359 16.30 11.37 16.53
N HIS A 360 16.92 11.22 17.72
CA HIS A 360 16.59 12.03 18.89
C HIS A 360 16.92 13.51 18.66
N LEU A 361 18.10 13.81 18.09
CA LEU A 361 18.51 15.16 17.75
C LEU A 361 17.56 15.81 16.73
N GLU A 362 17.21 15.10 15.65
CA GLU A 362 16.24 15.56 14.65
C GLU A 362 14.87 15.84 15.29
N GLY A 363 14.41 14.98 16.22
CA GLY A 363 13.17 15.18 16.97
C GLY A 363 13.20 16.42 17.86
N LEU A 364 14.31 16.65 18.56
CA LEU A 364 14.50 17.85 19.39
C LEU A 364 14.51 19.13 18.54
N LEU A 365 15.28 19.11 17.47
CA LEU A 365 15.38 20.26 16.55
C LEU A 365 14.02 20.56 15.88
N HIS A 366 13.25 19.53 15.55
CA HIS A 366 11.91 19.71 15.01
C HIS A 366 10.93 20.30 16.04
N ARG A 367 11.02 19.92 17.31
CA ARG A 367 10.22 20.56 18.39
C ARG A 367 10.54 22.04 18.53
N LEU A 368 11.82 22.40 18.42
CA LEU A 368 12.29 23.80 18.55
C LEU A 368 11.97 24.64 17.28
N PHE A 369 12.06 24.03 16.10
CA PHE A 369 11.92 24.71 14.80
C PHE A 369 11.00 23.93 13.83
N PRO A 370 9.70 23.75 14.14
CA PRO A 370 8.80 22.85 13.40
C PRO A 370 8.60 23.24 11.93
N GLN A 371 8.74 24.53 11.60
CA GLN A 371 8.60 25.02 10.22
C GLN A 371 9.90 24.95 9.40
N ARG A 372 11.06 24.89 10.05
CA ARG A 372 12.37 24.92 9.37
C ARG A 372 13.04 23.55 9.30
N ILE A 373 12.81 22.71 10.28
CA ILE A 373 13.44 21.39 10.38
C ILE A 373 12.35 20.32 10.32
N ILE A 374 12.28 19.67 9.18
CA ILE A 374 11.39 18.53 8.96
C ILE A 374 12.27 17.28 9.04
N PRO A 375 12.07 16.37 10.01
CA PRO A 375 12.82 15.12 10.08
C PRO A 375 12.74 14.34 8.76
N LEU A 376 13.80 13.62 8.42
CA LEU A 376 13.92 12.89 7.14
C LEU A 376 12.71 11.96 6.88
N ARG A 377 12.11 11.40 7.93
CA ARG A 377 10.87 10.59 7.87
C ARG A 377 9.64 11.40 7.48
N ARG A 378 9.66 12.72 7.65
CA ARG A 378 8.65 13.66 7.15
C ARG A 378 8.99 14.21 5.77
N GLY A 379 10.07 13.78 5.15
CA GLY A 379 10.46 14.15 3.79
C GLY A 379 9.36 13.97 2.74
N PHE A 380 8.36 13.17 3.10
CA PHE A 380 7.08 13.06 2.41
C PHE A 380 6.32 14.39 2.33
N THR A 381 6.39 15.22 3.37
CA THR A 381 5.72 16.53 3.39
C THR A 381 6.55 17.63 2.75
N ARG A 382 7.84 17.42 2.50
CA ARG A 382 8.69 18.53 2.00
C ARG A 382 8.42 18.86 0.53
N ARG A 383 8.02 17.89 -0.32
CA ARG A 383 7.65 18.19 -1.72
C ARG A 383 6.16 18.50 -1.87
N SER A 384 5.27 17.79 -1.18
CA SER A 384 3.86 18.19 -1.14
C SER A 384 3.63 19.51 -0.39
N ALA A 385 4.40 19.84 0.64
CA ALA A 385 4.35 21.17 1.27
C ALA A 385 4.94 22.26 0.36
N LEU A 386 5.92 21.96 -0.48
CA LEU A 386 6.44 22.92 -1.47
C LEU A 386 5.50 23.11 -2.66
N SER A 387 4.67 22.12 -3.00
CA SER A 387 3.59 22.30 -3.99
C SER A 387 2.40 23.08 -3.45
N LEU A 388 2.18 23.07 -2.12
CA LEU A 388 1.16 23.87 -1.43
C LEU A 388 1.64 25.31 -1.10
N LEU A 389 2.94 25.60 -1.25
CA LEU A 389 3.53 26.92 -1.02
C LEU A 389 3.93 27.65 -2.32
N ARG A 390 3.57 27.12 -3.47
CA ARG A 390 3.62 27.91 -4.72
C ARG A 390 2.30 28.66 -4.85
N PRO A 391 2.37 30.00 -5.01
CA PRO A 391 1.22 30.87 -5.18
C PRO A 391 0.43 30.51 -6.43
#